data_82c2d59819f74aa5f32a8724010cec4f
#
_entry.id   82c2d59819f74aa5f32a8724010cec4f
#
_cell.length_a   1.000
_cell.length_b   1.000
_cell.length_c   1.000
_cell.angle_alpha   90.00
_cell.angle_beta   90.00
_cell.angle_gamma   90.00
#
_symmetry.space_group_name_H-M   'P 1'
#
loop_
_entity.id
_entity.type
_entity.pdbx_description
1 polymer ?
#
loop_
_entity_poly.entity_id
_entity_poly.type
_entity_poly.pdbx_seq_one_letter_code
_entity_poly.pdbx_strand_id
1 'polypeptide(L)'
;MALSDKQWTLKPAANPEKSATLAAELGIDRVLAELLVQRGVETFEQARSFFRPSLDQLHDPFLMKDMDKAVERLHQAIIGHERILVYGDYDVDGTTAVAQLYSFVKQFTPKVDFYIPDRYDEGYGLSYKALDWAGDNGVDLVITLDCGIKAIEKVEYARAKDIDVIICDHHLPENELPGAVAILDPKREDCHYPFDDLCGCGVGFKLAQGYVKKYDLDPELL
;
A
#
# COMPACT_ATOMS: atom_id res chain seq x y z
N MET A 1 -28.73 4.73 16.32
CA MET A 1 -27.60 3.82 16.59
C MET A 1 -27.31 3.88 18.09
N ALA A 2 -27.48 2.78 18.82
CA ALA A 2 -27.09 2.70 20.21
C ALA A 2 -25.55 2.77 20.27
N LEU A 3 -25.01 3.70 21.03
CA LEU A 3 -23.59 3.74 21.36
C LEU A 3 -23.27 2.44 22.09
N SER A 4 -22.48 1.56 21.48
CA SER A 4 -21.98 0.38 22.21
C SER A 4 -21.09 0.89 23.33
N ASP A 5 -21.42 0.57 24.57
CA ASP A 5 -20.59 0.89 25.73
C ASP A 5 -19.21 0.25 25.52
N LYS A 6 -18.20 1.08 25.30
CA LYS A 6 -16.82 0.62 25.18
C LYS A 6 -16.31 0.22 26.55
N GLN A 7 -15.94 -1.05 26.71
CA GLN A 7 -15.35 -1.55 27.95
C GLN A 7 -13.83 -1.54 27.84
N TRP A 8 -13.18 -0.85 28.75
CA TRP A 8 -11.72 -0.87 28.88
C TRP A 8 -11.28 -2.17 29.54
N THR A 9 -10.35 -2.89 28.91
CA THR A 9 -9.73 -4.08 29.46
C THR A 9 -8.21 -3.91 29.46
N LEU A 10 -7.57 -4.38 30.53
CA LEU A 10 -6.11 -4.44 30.57
C LEU A 10 -5.63 -5.60 29.70
N LYS A 11 -4.60 -5.35 28.87
CA LYS A 11 -3.93 -6.41 28.13
C LYS A 11 -3.32 -7.41 29.13
N PRO A 12 -3.38 -8.73 28.87
CA PRO A 12 -2.73 -9.72 29.73
C PRO A 12 -1.27 -9.40 29.99
N ALA A 13 -0.80 -9.65 31.19
CA ALA A 13 0.61 -9.45 31.54
C ALA A 13 1.50 -10.34 30.64
N ALA A 14 2.67 -9.82 30.29
CA ALA A 14 3.68 -10.59 29.58
C ALA A 14 4.18 -11.77 30.43
N ASN A 15 4.69 -12.82 29.75
CA ASN A 15 5.34 -13.93 30.46
C ASN A 15 6.55 -13.40 31.25
N PRO A 16 6.58 -13.55 32.61
CA PRO A 16 7.62 -12.95 33.44
C PRO A 16 9.04 -13.48 33.15
N GLU A 17 9.13 -14.78 32.81
CA GLU A 17 10.42 -15.43 32.50
C GLU A 17 11.00 -14.92 31.19
N LYS A 18 10.16 -14.85 30.15
CA LYS A 18 10.55 -14.29 28.84
C LYS A 18 10.97 -12.82 28.96
N SER A 19 10.20 -12.03 29.73
CA SER A 19 10.52 -10.61 29.95
C SER A 19 11.85 -10.44 30.70
N ALA A 20 12.11 -11.27 31.72
CA ALA A 20 13.37 -11.22 32.48
C ALA A 20 14.57 -11.62 31.60
N THR A 21 14.42 -12.68 30.81
CA THR A 21 15.46 -13.15 29.88
C THR A 21 15.78 -12.07 28.84
N LEU A 22 14.74 -11.55 28.19
CA LEU A 22 14.88 -10.52 27.14
C LEU A 22 15.51 -9.21 27.72
N ALA A 23 15.10 -8.81 28.94
CA ALA A 23 15.67 -7.65 29.62
C ALA A 23 17.19 -7.81 29.85
N ALA A 24 17.59 -9.02 30.31
CA ALA A 24 19.01 -9.32 30.54
C ALA A 24 19.83 -9.37 29.22
N GLU A 25 19.29 -10.00 28.18
CA GLU A 25 19.96 -10.11 26.87
C GLU A 25 20.13 -8.75 26.17
N LEU A 26 19.14 -7.88 26.28
CA LEU A 26 19.16 -6.57 25.65
C LEU A 26 19.81 -5.48 26.52
N GLY A 27 19.99 -5.74 27.80
CA GLY A 27 20.48 -4.74 28.76
C GLY A 27 19.52 -3.57 28.98
N ILE A 28 18.20 -3.83 28.94
CA ILE A 28 17.13 -2.82 29.08
C ILE A 28 16.30 -3.02 30.34
N ASP A 29 15.53 -1.98 30.70
CA ASP A 29 14.59 -2.07 31.81
C ASP A 29 13.53 -3.16 31.57
N ARG A 30 13.14 -3.84 32.65
CA ARG A 30 12.17 -4.94 32.61
C ARG A 30 10.82 -4.50 32.04
N VAL A 31 10.37 -3.29 32.33
CA VAL A 31 9.09 -2.77 31.80
C VAL A 31 9.13 -2.67 30.27
N LEU A 32 10.26 -2.25 29.70
CA LEU A 32 10.45 -2.21 28.24
C LEU A 32 10.45 -3.61 27.63
N ALA A 33 11.09 -4.58 28.29
CA ALA A 33 11.06 -5.97 27.84
C ALA A 33 9.64 -6.58 27.94
N GLU A 34 8.87 -6.26 28.98
CA GLU A 34 7.46 -6.66 29.10
C GLU A 34 6.61 -6.11 27.92
N LEU A 35 6.81 -4.85 27.55
CA LEU A 35 6.13 -4.25 26.40
C LEU A 35 6.50 -4.90 25.07
N LEU A 36 7.74 -5.33 24.90
CA LEU A 36 8.21 -6.07 23.72
C LEU A 36 7.56 -7.46 23.67
N VAL A 37 7.61 -8.22 24.79
CA VAL A 37 7.02 -9.55 24.87
C VAL A 37 5.50 -9.50 24.61
N GLN A 38 4.81 -8.48 25.12
CA GLN A 38 3.38 -8.26 24.82
C GLN A 38 3.08 -7.99 23.34
N ARG A 39 4.09 -7.63 22.55
CA ARG A 39 4.03 -7.43 21.09
C ARG A 39 4.54 -8.61 20.29
N GLY A 40 4.86 -9.72 20.96
CA GLY A 40 5.40 -10.91 20.31
C GLY A 40 6.90 -10.87 20.02
N VAL A 41 7.61 -9.84 20.52
CA VAL A 41 9.07 -9.73 20.43
C VAL A 41 9.67 -10.38 21.69
N GLU A 42 10.03 -11.66 21.58
CA GLU A 42 10.38 -12.50 22.73
C GLU A 42 11.85 -12.93 22.79
N THR A 43 12.60 -12.70 21.72
CA THR A 43 14.01 -13.10 21.61
C THR A 43 14.89 -11.93 21.18
N PHE A 44 16.20 -12.05 21.44
CA PHE A 44 17.20 -11.07 21.00
C PHE A 44 17.14 -10.81 19.49
N GLU A 45 17.02 -11.86 18.67
CA GLU A 45 16.98 -11.72 17.21
C GLU A 45 15.70 -11.02 16.73
N GLN A 46 14.55 -11.33 17.35
CA GLN A 46 13.30 -10.62 17.08
C GLN A 46 13.41 -9.13 17.47
N ALA A 47 14.01 -8.83 18.62
CA ALA A 47 14.23 -7.46 19.05
C ALA A 47 15.20 -6.72 18.10
N ARG A 48 16.27 -7.39 17.68
CA ARG A 48 17.20 -6.85 16.69
C ARG A 48 16.50 -6.50 15.39
N SER A 49 15.68 -7.40 14.83
CA SER A 49 14.89 -7.15 13.63
C SER A 49 13.89 -6.01 13.83
N PHE A 50 13.25 -5.94 14.99
CA PHE A 50 12.27 -4.90 15.31
C PHE A 50 12.90 -3.50 15.36
N PHE A 51 14.10 -3.38 15.99
CA PHE A 51 14.77 -2.09 16.14
C PHE A 51 15.73 -1.73 15.01
N ARG A 52 16.09 -2.67 14.16
CA ARG A 52 16.99 -2.48 13.03
C ARG A 52 16.40 -3.11 11.76
N PRO A 53 15.25 -2.56 11.27
CA PRO A 53 14.64 -3.06 10.06
C PRO A 53 15.57 -2.83 8.86
N SER A 54 15.54 -3.77 7.90
CA SER A 54 16.23 -3.66 6.63
C SER A 54 15.32 -4.08 5.48
N LEU A 55 15.64 -3.66 4.26
CA LEU A 55 14.86 -4.01 3.07
C LEU A 55 14.86 -5.52 2.80
N ASP A 56 15.89 -6.25 3.27
CA ASP A 56 15.99 -7.72 3.14
C ASP A 56 14.89 -8.47 3.92
N GLN A 57 14.26 -7.81 4.88
CA GLN A 57 13.18 -8.38 5.69
C GLN A 57 11.80 -8.22 5.03
N LEU A 58 11.72 -7.49 3.93
CA LEU A 58 10.47 -7.31 3.21
C LEU A 58 10.08 -8.59 2.47
N HIS A 59 8.82 -8.98 2.62
CA HIS A 59 8.26 -10.11 1.88
C HIS A 59 8.30 -9.87 0.37
N ASP A 60 8.38 -10.96 -0.39
CA ASP A 60 8.34 -10.92 -1.85
C ASP A 60 7.06 -10.21 -2.34
N PRO A 61 7.18 -9.17 -3.19
CA PRO A 61 6.00 -8.47 -3.71
C PRO A 61 5.05 -9.38 -4.49
N PHE A 62 5.56 -10.44 -5.15
CA PHE A 62 4.74 -11.37 -5.92
C PHE A 62 3.89 -12.35 -5.08
N LEU A 63 4.02 -12.31 -3.76
CA LEU A 63 3.05 -12.96 -2.87
C LEU A 63 1.73 -12.18 -2.77
N MET A 64 1.73 -10.90 -3.18
CA MET A 64 0.51 -10.10 -3.20
C MET A 64 -0.31 -10.44 -4.45
N LYS A 65 -1.59 -10.67 -4.24
CA LYS A 65 -2.54 -10.97 -5.33
C LYS A 65 -2.52 -9.89 -6.41
N ASP A 66 -2.59 -10.30 -7.66
CA ASP A 66 -2.56 -9.46 -8.86
C ASP A 66 -1.27 -8.65 -9.12
N MET A 67 -0.19 -8.85 -8.33
CA MET A 67 1.07 -8.14 -8.51
C MET A 67 1.67 -8.35 -9.92
N ASP A 68 1.58 -9.56 -10.45
CA ASP A 68 2.03 -9.88 -11.79
C ASP A 68 1.28 -9.09 -12.87
N LYS A 69 -0.05 -8.96 -12.75
CA LYS A 69 -0.89 -8.18 -13.65
C LYS A 69 -0.61 -6.67 -13.55
N ALA A 70 -0.46 -6.17 -12.30
CA ALA A 70 -0.18 -4.77 -12.05
C ALA A 70 1.16 -4.35 -12.68
N VAL A 71 2.21 -5.14 -12.43
CA VAL A 71 3.55 -4.90 -12.97
C VAL A 71 3.54 -4.99 -14.50
N GLU A 72 2.86 -5.98 -15.07
CA GLU A 72 2.75 -6.14 -16.52
C GLU A 72 2.02 -4.96 -17.17
N ARG A 73 0.88 -4.53 -16.60
CA ARG A 73 0.11 -3.41 -17.15
C ARG A 73 0.89 -2.08 -17.06
N LEU A 74 1.60 -1.86 -15.95
CA LEU A 74 2.49 -0.70 -15.81
C LEU A 74 3.60 -0.73 -16.87
N HIS A 75 4.19 -1.89 -17.10
CA HIS A 75 5.23 -2.05 -18.13
C HIS A 75 4.70 -1.75 -19.53
N GLN A 76 3.53 -2.28 -19.86
CA GLN A 76 2.87 -1.99 -21.15
C GLN A 76 2.65 -0.50 -21.36
N ALA A 77 2.21 0.22 -20.32
CA ALA A 77 2.03 1.66 -20.38
C ALA A 77 3.36 2.40 -20.64
N ILE A 78 4.44 1.98 -19.95
CA ILE A 78 5.77 2.60 -20.13
C ILE A 78 6.31 2.37 -21.55
N ILE A 79 6.33 1.12 -22.03
CA ILE A 79 6.88 0.80 -23.35
C ILE A 79 5.98 1.27 -24.50
N GLY A 80 4.66 1.30 -24.27
CA GLY A 80 3.66 1.84 -25.20
C GLY A 80 3.60 3.36 -25.26
N HIS A 81 4.41 4.06 -24.42
CA HIS A 81 4.36 5.51 -24.29
C HIS A 81 2.95 6.05 -23.95
N GLU A 82 2.18 5.29 -23.21
CA GLU A 82 0.89 5.69 -22.68
C GLU A 82 1.05 6.80 -21.62
N ARG A 83 -0.02 7.58 -21.42
CA ARG A 83 -0.05 8.57 -20.36
C ARG A 83 -0.55 7.96 -19.06
N ILE A 84 0.25 8.08 -18.00
CA ILE A 84 -0.01 7.49 -16.69
C ILE A 84 -0.39 8.59 -15.71
N LEU A 85 -1.46 8.38 -14.93
CA LEU A 85 -1.83 9.24 -13.81
C LEU A 85 -1.63 8.49 -12.50
N VAL A 86 -0.75 8.98 -11.65
CA VAL A 86 -0.58 8.52 -10.28
C VAL A 86 -1.54 9.32 -9.39
N TYR A 87 -2.57 8.68 -8.89
CA TYR A 87 -3.63 9.26 -8.08
C TYR A 87 -3.50 8.81 -6.63
N GLY A 88 -3.62 9.67 -5.65
CA GLY A 88 -3.63 9.26 -4.24
C GLY A 88 -4.54 10.11 -3.40
N ASP A 89 -4.87 9.62 -2.20
CA ASP A 89 -5.64 10.41 -1.25
C ASP A 89 -4.85 11.64 -0.75
N TYR A 90 -5.55 12.58 -0.13
CA TYR A 90 -5.01 13.88 0.30
C TYR A 90 -4.30 13.85 1.66
N ASP A 91 -4.31 12.74 2.38
CA ASP A 91 -3.62 12.62 3.67
C ASP A 91 -2.13 12.30 3.52
N VAL A 92 -1.43 12.08 4.62
CA VAL A 92 0.02 11.85 4.61
C VAL A 92 0.39 10.52 3.95
N ASP A 93 -0.44 9.49 4.07
CA ASP A 93 -0.18 8.18 3.45
C ASP A 93 -0.37 8.29 1.92
N GLY A 94 -1.50 8.81 1.45
CA GLY A 94 -1.79 9.02 0.04
C GLY A 94 -0.78 9.95 -0.64
N THR A 95 -0.47 11.12 -0.05
CA THR A 95 0.47 12.08 -0.65
C THR A 95 1.90 11.53 -0.71
N THR A 96 2.34 10.77 0.32
CA THR A 96 3.65 10.11 0.33
C THR A 96 3.71 9.00 -0.72
N ALA A 97 2.66 8.20 -0.83
CA ALA A 97 2.52 7.16 -1.84
C ALA A 97 2.61 7.72 -3.26
N VAL A 98 1.90 8.84 -3.52
CA VAL A 98 1.96 9.55 -4.81
C VAL A 98 3.37 10.03 -5.11
N ALA A 99 4.01 10.73 -4.17
CA ALA A 99 5.36 11.25 -4.36
C ALA A 99 6.36 10.13 -4.70
N GLN A 100 6.26 8.99 -4.00
CA GLN A 100 7.12 7.84 -4.21
C GLN A 100 6.89 7.20 -5.59
N LEU A 101 5.66 6.80 -5.92
CA LEU A 101 5.38 6.08 -7.16
C LEU A 101 5.54 6.99 -8.38
N TYR A 102 5.13 8.26 -8.30
CA TYR A 102 5.37 9.24 -9.36
C TYR A 102 6.87 9.39 -9.66
N SER A 103 7.69 9.55 -8.61
CA SER A 103 9.15 9.68 -8.77
C SER A 103 9.77 8.43 -9.36
N PHE A 104 9.28 7.25 -8.98
CA PHE A 104 9.70 5.98 -9.54
C PHE A 104 9.34 5.86 -11.03
N VAL A 105 8.09 6.05 -11.40
CA VAL A 105 7.62 5.93 -12.79
C VAL A 105 8.28 6.96 -13.70
N LYS A 106 8.54 8.16 -13.19
CA LYS A 106 9.18 9.25 -13.94
C LYS A 106 10.60 8.93 -14.41
N GLN A 107 11.27 7.96 -13.79
CA GLN A 107 12.59 7.50 -14.24
C GLN A 107 12.51 6.74 -15.59
N PHE A 108 11.33 6.19 -15.93
CA PHE A 108 11.12 5.36 -17.12
C PHE A 108 10.36 6.09 -18.22
N THR A 109 9.50 7.05 -17.89
CA THR A 109 8.70 7.78 -18.87
C THR A 109 8.46 9.23 -18.44
N PRO A 110 8.55 10.21 -19.37
CA PRO A 110 8.13 11.58 -19.09
C PRO A 110 6.60 11.76 -19.08
N LYS A 111 5.83 10.77 -19.60
CA LYS A 111 4.36 10.80 -19.73
C LYS A 111 3.67 10.32 -18.46
N VAL A 112 4.06 10.86 -17.33
CA VAL A 112 3.44 10.60 -16.04
C VAL A 112 3.07 11.91 -15.38
N ASP A 113 1.85 11.98 -14.89
CA ASP A 113 1.30 13.07 -14.10
C ASP A 113 0.85 12.54 -12.74
N PHE A 114 0.53 13.43 -11.82
CA PHE A 114 -0.07 13.06 -10.54
C PHE A 114 -1.32 13.89 -10.26
N TYR A 115 -2.20 13.35 -9.42
CA TYR A 115 -3.41 14.02 -8.97
C TYR A 115 -3.68 13.72 -7.51
N ILE A 116 -3.94 14.76 -6.73
CA ILE A 116 -4.38 14.67 -5.35
C ILE A 116 -5.69 15.45 -5.26
N PRO A 117 -6.81 14.81 -4.82
CA PRO A 117 -8.12 15.45 -4.80
C PRO A 117 -8.19 16.56 -3.76
N ASP A 118 -8.99 17.57 -4.04
CA ASP A 118 -9.31 18.59 -3.04
C ASP A 118 -10.27 17.99 -2.01
N ARG A 119 -9.87 18.04 -0.74
CA ARG A 119 -10.63 17.48 0.38
C ARG A 119 -12.05 18.03 0.50
N TYR A 120 -12.26 19.29 0.17
CA TYR A 120 -13.52 19.96 0.35
C TYR A 120 -14.43 19.87 -0.89
N ASP A 121 -13.83 19.89 -2.09
CA ASP A 121 -14.58 19.87 -3.35
C ASP A 121 -14.85 18.45 -3.85
N GLU A 122 -13.92 17.52 -3.64
CA GLU A 122 -13.96 16.17 -4.22
C GLU A 122 -14.20 15.07 -3.19
N GLY A 123 -13.84 15.35 -1.93
CA GLY A 123 -13.98 14.39 -0.84
C GLY A 123 -12.89 13.32 -0.85
N TYR A 124 -13.17 12.21 -0.15
CA TYR A 124 -12.25 11.10 0.01
C TYR A 124 -12.28 10.13 -1.18
N GLY A 125 -11.11 9.61 -1.54
CA GLY A 125 -10.93 8.56 -2.51
C GLY A 125 -11.04 9.04 -3.97
N LEU A 126 -11.10 8.11 -4.92
CA LEU A 126 -11.14 8.41 -6.36
C LEU A 126 -12.34 9.29 -6.71
N SER A 127 -12.12 10.38 -7.46
CA SER A 127 -13.17 11.36 -7.81
C SER A 127 -13.55 11.32 -9.30
N TYR A 128 -14.80 11.62 -9.62
CA TYR A 128 -15.25 11.79 -11.00
C TYR A 128 -14.54 12.96 -11.70
N LYS A 129 -14.27 14.05 -10.97
CA LYS A 129 -13.53 15.22 -11.48
C LYS A 129 -12.13 14.86 -11.96
N ALA A 130 -11.42 14.02 -11.18
CA ALA A 130 -10.11 13.52 -11.59
C ALA A 130 -10.19 12.59 -12.80
N LEU A 131 -11.22 11.75 -12.89
CA LEU A 131 -11.42 10.87 -14.04
C LEU A 131 -11.84 11.65 -15.30
N ASP A 132 -12.61 12.73 -15.16
CA ASP A 132 -12.88 13.64 -16.27
C ASP A 132 -11.60 14.34 -16.73
N TRP A 133 -10.81 14.86 -15.78
CA TRP A 133 -9.50 15.44 -16.10
C TRP A 133 -8.60 14.41 -16.79
N ALA A 134 -8.58 13.17 -16.33
CA ALA A 134 -7.80 12.10 -16.96
C ALA A 134 -8.23 11.85 -18.41
N GLY A 135 -9.54 11.74 -18.68
CA GLY A 135 -10.08 11.57 -20.03
C GLY A 135 -9.76 12.75 -20.93
N ASP A 136 -9.96 13.99 -20.46
CA ASP A 136 -9.71 15.22 -21.22
C ASP A 136 -8.21 15.40 -21.57
N ASN A 137 -7.31 14.81 -20.76
CA ASN A 137 -5.89 14.87 -20.96
C ASN A 137 -5.30 13.61 -21.63
N GLY A 138 -6.12 12.67 -22.06
CA GLY A 138 -5.67 11.46 -22.76
C GLY A 138 -4.83 10.53 -21.87
N VAL A 139 -5.26 10.35 -20.62
CA VAL A 139 -4.66 9.36 -19.72
C VAL A 139 -5.18 7.98 -20.10
N ASP A 140 -4.26 7.03 -20.22
CA ASP A 140 -4.56 5.63 -20.57
C ASP A 140 -4.59 4.72 -19.33
N LEU A 141 -3.81 5.07 -18.29
CA LEU A 141 -3.69 4.30 -17.06
C LEU A 141 -3.74 5.20 -15.83
N VAL A 142 -4.66 4.92 -14.92
CA VAL A 142 -4.70 5.50 -13.57
C VAL A 142 -4.21 4.47 -12.55
N ILE A 143 -3.26 4.86 -11.70
CA ILE A 143 -2.81 4.05 -10.57
C ILE A 143 -3.26 4.76 -9.30
N THR A 144 -4.23 4.17 -8.58
CA THR A 144 -4.70 4.73 -7.31
C THR A 144 -3.86 4.23 -6.16
N LEU A 145 -3.57 5.11 -5.21
CA LEU A 145 -2.76 4.85 -4.03
C LEU A 145 -3.53 5.27 -2.77
N ASP A 146 -3.56 4.39 -1.78
CA ASP A 146 -4.24 4.62 -0.50
C ASP A 146 -5.76 4.86 -0.65
N CYS A 147 -6.32 4.43 -1.76
CA CYS A 147 -7.76 4.51 -2.05
C CYS A 147 -8.14 3.63 -3.24
N GLY A 148 -9.45 3.42 -3.41
CA GLY A 148 -9.97 2.81 -4.62
C GLY A 148 -10.62 1.45 -4.41
N ILE A 149 -10.33 0.72 -3.33
CA ILE A 149 -10.87 -0.64 -3.10
C ILE A 149 -12.40 -0.69 -3.04
N LYS A 150 -13.05 0.43 -2.74
CA LYS A 150 -14.53 0.56 -2.70
C LYS A 150 -15.10 1.38 -3.86
N ALA A 151 -14.27 1.76 -4.85
CA ALA A 151 -14.66 2.70 -5.90
C ALA A 151 -15.27 1.99 -7.14
N ILE A 152 -16.21 1.05 -6.96
CA ILE A 152 -16.78 0.23 -8.03
C ILE A 152 -17.30 1.09 -9.18
N GLU A 153 -18.24 2.00 -8.89
CA GLU A 153 -18.86 2.85 -9.93
C GLU A 153 -17.85 3.76 -10.64
N LYS A 154 -16.84 4.24 -9.91
CA LYS A 154 -15.82 5.14 -10.48
C LYS A 154 -14.83 4.39 -11.36
N VAL A 155 -14.49 3.14 -11.03
CA VAL A 155 -13.68 2.28 -11.90
C VAL A 155 -14.44 1.92 -13.18
N GLU A 156 -15.74 1.63 -13.08
CA GLU A 156 -16.59 1.44 -14.26
C GLU A 156 -16.68 2.71 -15.12
N TYR A 157 -16.75 3.88 -14.48
CA TYR A 157 -16.72 5.16 -15.18
C TYR A 157 -15.40 5.42 -15.91
N ALA A 158 -14.27 5.07 -15.30
CA ALA A 158 -12.95 5.12 -15.94
C ALA A 158 -12.89 4.19 -17.16
N ARG A 159 -13.38 2.96 -17.00
CA ARG A 159 -13.45 1.96 -18.09
C ARG A 159 -14.30 2.43 -19.26
N ALA A 160 -15.43 3.11 -18.99
CA ALA A 160 -16.27 3.68 -20.04
C ALA A 160 -15.59 4.82 -20.82
N LYS A 161 -14.46 5.34 -20.33
CA LYS A 161 -13.58 6.33 -20.98
C LYS A 161 -12.31 5.71 -21.57
N ASP A 162 -12.26 4.37 -21.68
CA ASP A 162 -11.06 3.62 -22.11
C ASP A 162 -9.82 3.86 -21.23
N ILE A 163 -10.03 4.12 -19.93
CA ILE A 163 -8.98 4.31 -18.94
C ILE A 163 -8.88 3.06 -18.08
N ASP A 164 -7.72 2.41 -18.10
CA ASP A 164 -7.41 1.31 -17.21
C ASP A 164 -7.08 1.80 -15.79
N VAL A 165 -7.42 0.98 -14.79
CA VAL A 165 -7.15 1.31 -13.38
C VAL A 165 -6.37 0.17 -12.72
N ILE A 166 -5.28 0.54 -12.02
CA ILE A 166 -4.60 -0.30 -11.03
C ILE A 166 -4.89 0.29 -9.65
N ILE A 167 -5.34 -0.54 -8.73
CA ILE A 167 -5.62 -0.11 -7.34
C ILE A 167 -4.50 -0.62 -6.43
N CYS A 168 -3.88 0.29 -5.66
CA CYS A 168 -2.95 0.01 -4.57
C CYS A 168 -3.56 0.56 -3.27
N ASP A 169 -4.22 -0.30 -2.52
CA ASP A 169 -4.98 0.11 -1.33
C ASP A 169 -4.70 -0.83 -0.15
N HIS A 170 -5.08 -0.43 1.06
CA HIS A 170 -4.96 -1.23 2.28
C HIS A 170 -6.21 -1.16 3.16
N HIS A 171 -7.25 -0.51 2.69
CA HIS A 171 -8.53 -0.46 3.40
C HIS A 171 -9.27 -1.80 3.28
N LEU A 172 -10.13 -2.10 4.26
CA LEU A 172 -10.95 -3.31 4.22
C LEU A 172 -11.86 -3.29 2.98
N PRO A 173 -11.77 -4.31 2.11
CA PRO A 173 -12.66 -4.45 0.97
C PRO A 173 -14.12 -4.66 1.41
N GLU A 174 -15.05 -4.40 0.52
CA GLU A 174 -16.44 -4.80 0.62
C GLU A 174 -16.65 -6.18 -0.04
N ASN A 175 -17.90 -6.65 -0.07
CA ASN A 175 -18.23 -7.97 -0.65
C ASN A 175 -17.94 -8.05 -2.15
N GLU A 176 -17.93 -6.91 -2.84
CA GLU A 176 -17.68 -6.80 -4.26
C GLU A 176 -16.46 -5.92 -4.49
N LEU A 177 -15.58 -6.33 -5.40
CA LEU A 177 -14.37 -5.59 -5.76
C LEU A 177 -14.60 -4.80 -7.06
N PRO A 178 -13.94 -3.63 -7.21
CA PRO A 178 -13.95 -2.87 -8.46
C PRO A 178 -13.40 -3.69 -9.63
N GLY A 179 -13.95 -3.46 -10.85
CA GLY A 179 -13.51 -4.10 -12.10
C GLY A 179 -12.19 -3.53 -12.63
N ALA A 180 -11.19 -3.28 -11.76
CA ALA A 180 -9.87 -2.79 -12.14
C ALA A 180 -9.02 -3.89 -12.81
N VAL A 181 -8.00 -3.50 -13.58
CA VAL A 181 -7.05 -4.44 -14.23
C VAL A 181 -6.30 -5.25 -13.19
N ALA A 182 -5.90 -4.61 -12.09
CA ALA A 182 -5.26 -5.24 -10.96
C ALA A 182 -5.62 -4.51 -9.66
N ILE A 183 -5.72 -5.27 -8.58
CA ILE A 183 -6.00 -4.75 -7.24
C ILE A 183 -4.95 -5.31 -6.28
N LEU A 184 -4.04 -4.46 -5.86
CA LEU A 184 -3.04 -4.74 -4.84
C LEU A 184 -3.60 -4.29 -3.49
N ASP A 185 -4.06 -5.24 -2.70
CA ASP A 185 -4.53 -5.01 -1.35
C ASP A 185 -4.29 -6.27 -0.51
N PRO A 186 -3.45 -6.19 0.53
CA PRO A 186 -3.11 -7.35 1.35
C PRO A 186 -4.28 -7.82 2.22
N LYS A 187 -5.33 -7.01 2.42
CA LYS A 187 -6.53 -7.35 3.21
C LYS A 187 -7.64 -8.02 2.42
N ARG A 188 -7.46 -8.25 1.12
CA ARG A 188 -8.39 -9.04 0.34
C ARG A 188 -8.45 -10.48 0.84
N GLU A 189 -9.62 -11.06 0.88
CA GLU A 189 -9.84 -12.44 1.33
C GLU A 189 -9.06 -13.48 0.48
N ASP A 190 -8.86 -13.19 -0.81
CA ASP A 190 -8.10 -14.04 -1.75
C ASP A 190 -6.61 -13.67 -1.88
N CYS A 191 -6.10 -12.77 -1.02
CA CYS A 191 -4.70 -12.39 -0.96
C CYS A 191 -3.98 -13.14 0.16
N HIS A 192 -2.83 -13.73 -0.14
CA HIS A 192 -2.01 -14.48 0.82
C HIS A 192 -0.68 -13.78 1.13
N TYR A 193 -0.64 -12.46 0.99
CA TYR A 193 0.53 -11.69 1.38
C TYR A 193 0.74 -11.79 2.90
N PRO A 194 1.96 -12.12 3.39
CA PRO A 194 2.18 -12.50 4.79
C PRO A 194 2.01 -11.37 5.82
N PHE A 195 1.81 -10.13 5.37
CA PHE A 195 1.66 -8.96 6.24
C PHE A 195 0.56 -8.05 5.73
N ASP A 196 -0.59 -8.05 6.37
CA ASP A 196 -1.80 -7.33 5.97
C ASP A 196 -1.90 -5.88 6.51
N ASP A 197 -0.96 -5.48 7.39
CA ASP A 197 -0.91 -4.13 7.98
C ASP A 197 0.00 -3.14 7.20
N LEU A 198 0.24 -3.37 5.89
CA LEU A 198 0.89 -2.36 5.06
C LEU A 198 0.01 -1.10 5.01
N CYS A 199 0.64 0.08 5.06
CA CYS A 199 -0.03 1.34 4.72
C CYS A 199 -0.15 1.51 3.20
N GLY A 200 -0.94 2.48 2.73
CA GLY A 200 -1.12 2.74 1.30
C GLY A 200 0.21 3.02 0.58
N CYS A 201 1.10 3.81 1.21
CA CYS A 201 2.45 4.04 0.71
C CYS A 201 3.26 2.74 0.60
N GLY A 202 3.12 1.83 1.58
CA GLY A 202 3.76 0.52 1.55
C GLY A 202 3.28 -0.36 0.40
N VAL A 203 1.99 -0.33 0.07
CA VAL A 203 1.44 -1.07 -1.08
C VAL A 203 1.96 -0.49 -2.40
N GLY A 204 1.99 0.84 -2.54
CA GLY A 204 2.60 1.51 -3.69
C GLY A 204 4.09 1.16 -3.86
N PHE A 205 4.84 1.10 -2.75
CA PHE A 205 6.23 0.65 -2.76
C PHE A 205 6.36 -0.80 -3.25
N LYS A 206 5.44 -1.68 -2.87
CA LYS A 206 5.45 -3.08 -3.36
C LYS A 206 5.25 -3.18 -4.87
N LEU A 207 4.46 -2.31 -5.47
CA LEU A 207 4.34 -2.23 -6.94
C LEU A 207 5.69 -1.86 -7.58
N ALA A 208 6.36 -0.82 -7.06
CA ALA A 208 7.69 -0.43 -7.53
C ALA A 208 8.72 -1.55 -7.35
N GLN A 209 8.74 -2.20 -6.17
CA GLN A 209 9.61 -3.33 -5.87
C GLN A 209 9.34 -4.52 -6.81
N GLY A 210 8.07 -4.81 -7.09
CA GLY A 210 7.67 -5.86 -8.05
C GLY A 210 8.17 -5.57 -9.45
N TYR A 211 8.08 -4.30 -9.88
CA TYR A 211 8.58 -3.86 -11.19
C TYR A 211 10.11 -4.03 -11.30
N VAL A 212 10.85 -3.52 -10.32
CA VAL A 212 12.32 -3.67 -10.26
C VAL A 212 12.73 -5.15 -10.29
N LYS A 213 12.07 -5.98 -9.49
CA LYS A 213 12.37 -7.40 -9.41
C LYS A 213 12.05 -8.16 -10.70
N LYS A 214 10.90 -7.89 -11.34
CA LYS A 214 10.47 -8.59 -12.56
C LYS A 214 11.38 -8.33 -13.75
N TYR A 215 11.88 -7.11 -13.85
CA TYR A 215 12.71 -6.68 -14.99
C TYR A 215 14.20 -6.64 -14.66
N ASP A 216 14.62 -7.22 -13.53
CA ASP A 216 16.02 -7.31 -13.09
C ASP A 216 16.75 -5.96 -13.12
N LEU A 217 16.07 -4.93 -12.61
CA LEU A 217 16.58 -3.58 -12.57
C LEU A 217 17.39 -3.33 -11.29
N ASP A 218 18.18 -2.24 -11.31
CA ASP A 218 18.96 -1.83 -10.14
C ASP A 218 18.04 -1.51 -8.94
N PRO A 219 18.22 -2.18 -7.77
CA PRO A 219 17.47 -1.86 -6.57
C PRO A 219 17.62 -0.41 -6.07
N GLU A 220 18.66 0.31 -6.48
CA GLU A 220 18.85 1.73 -6.15
C GLU A 220 17.80 2.65 -6.80
N LEU A 221 16.97 2.12 -7.72
CA LEU A 221 15.83 2.84 -8.31
C LEU A 221 14.64 2.98 -7.34
N LEU A 222 14.62 2.20 -6.24
CA LEU A 222 13.62 2.25 -5.18
C LEU A 222 14.00 3.31 -4.16
#